data_ef03e05592bf1d45cc4530c8f443eb46
#
_entry.id   ef03e05592bf1d45cc4530c8f443eb46
#
_cell.length_a   1.000
_cell.length_b   1.000
_cell.length_c   1.000
_cell.angle_alpha   90.00
_cell.angle_beta   90.00
_cell.angle_gamma   90.00
#
_symmetry.space_group_name_H-M   'P 1'
#
loop_
_entity.id
_entity.type
_entity.pdbx_description
1 polymer ?
#
loop_
_entity_poly.entity_id
_entity_poly.type
_entity_poly.pdbx_seq_one_letter_code
_entity_poly.pdbx_strand_id
1 'polypeptide(L)'
;MNTDITVHPRLQHCGLTTANLDAMLEWYRKVLGIIVHNRVTAPAGSPFETVAFATNDEVNHRLSFFETSSVSIDQNKDHHARVQHIAFEYESLDDLLGTYVRLKKLGMVPLWAADQFFQTAIYYEDPDGNIIELNTNNFANDWTVTEQLRALPPQVHINVDPEKMIAARKAGASAWQLHERAVAGEFSPSASYELHTARW
;
A
#
# COMPACT_ATOMS: atom_id res chain seq x y z
N MET A 1 -16.99 32.04 -13.83
CA MET A 1 -16.81 30.82 -13.01
C MET A 1 -18.17 30.52 -12.37
N ASN A 2 -18.61 29.26 -12.42
CA ASN A 2 -19.78 28.84 -11.67
C ASN A 2 -19.33 28.43 -10.25
N THR A 3 -19.88 29.08 -9.22
CA THR A 3 -19.52 28.84 -7.80
C THR A 3 -20.61 28.08 -7.04
N ASP A 4 -21.71 27.72 -7.70
CA ASP A 4 -22.91 27.14 -7.08
C ASP A 4 -22.92 25.60 -7.10
N ILE A 5 -21.91 24.99 -7.76
CA ILE A 5 -21.75 23.54 -7.83
C ILE A 5 -20.36 23.11 -7.35
N THR A 6 -20.30 21.96 -6.69
CA THR A 6 -19.05 21.32 -6.35
C THR A 6 -18.50 20.57 -7.56
N VAL A 7 -17.30 20.94 -8.02
CA VAL A 7 -16.56 20.18 -9.02
C VAL A 7 -15.71 19.14 -8.28
N HIS A 8 -15.82 17.86 -8.68
CA HIS A 8 -15.11 16.77 -8.04
C HIS A 8 -13.69 16.62 -8.60
N PRO A 9 -12.64 16.99 -7.84
CA PRO A 9 -11.26 16.77 -8.25
C PRO A 9 -10.88 15.28 -8.09
N ARG A 10 -9.92 14.83 -8.88
CA ARG A 10 -9.29 13.52 -8.70
C ARG A 10 -8.05 13.64 -7.83
N LEU A 11 -7.79 12.63 -6.98
CA LEU A 11 -6.50 12.52 -6.30
C LEU A 11 -5.41 12.37 -7.36
N GLN A 12 -4.41 13.25 -7.31
CA GLN A 12 -3.33 13.27 -8.31
C GLN A 12 -2.04 12.70 -7.74
N HIS A 13 -1.58 13.18 -6.59
CA HIS A 13 -0.35 12.71 -5.94
C HIS A 13 -0.42 12.82 -4.42
N CYS A 14 0.54 12.17 -3.76
CA CYS A 14 0.82 12.30 -2.35
C CYS A 14 2.23 12.87 -2.15
N GLY A 15 2.39 13.81 -1.22
CA GLY A 15 3.69 14.37 -0.84
C GLY A 15 4.19 13.76 0.48
N LEU A 16 5.44 13.31 0.50
CA LEU A 16 6.10 12.73 1.65
C LEU A 16 7.33 13.54 2.01
N THR A 17 7.49 13.85 3.30
CA THR A 17 8.70 14.51 3.83
C THR A 17 9.62 13.45 4.42
N THR A 18 10.92 13.54 4.14
CA THR A 18 11.91 12.54 4.56
C THR A 18 13.24 13.19 4.94
N ALA A 19 13.97 12.54 5.84
CA ALA A 19 15.36 12.87 6.11
C ALA A 19 16.36 12.10 5.23
N ASN A 20 15.89 11.10 4.45
CA ASN A 20 16.74 10.24 3.61
C ASN A 20 16.03 9.90 2.29
N LEU A 21 16.13 10.84 1.35
CA LEU A 21 15.51 10.71 0.04
C LEU A 21 15.98 9.47 -0.73
N ASP A 22 17.27 9.16 -0.66
CA ASP A 22 17.82 8.02 -1.41
C ASP A 22 17.25 6.68 -0.90
N ALA A 23 17.12 6.51 0.42
CA ALA A 23 16.51 5.32 1.00
C ALA A 23 15.03 5.19 0.60
N MET A 24 14.28 6.30 0.61
CA MET A 24 12.88 6.33 0.20
C MET A 24 12.74 5.97 -1.28
N LEU A 25 13.47 6.61 -2.17
CA LEU A 25 13.41 6.33 -3.61
C LEU A 25 13.76 4.88 -3.93
N GLU A 26 14.80 4.32 -3.29
CA GLU A 26 15.22 2.94 -3.48
C GLU A 26 14.14 1.96 -3.00
N TRP A 27 13.51 2.23 -1.84
CA TRP A 27 12.44 1.41 -1.29
C TRP A 27 11.21 1.42 -2.23
N TYR A 28 10.74 2.61 -2.61
CA TYR A 28 9.57 2.75 -3.48
C TYR A 28 9.83 2.18 -4.89
N ARG A 29 11.06 2.28 -5.38
CA ARG A 29 11.46 1.62 -6.64
C ARG A 29 11.34 0.10 -6.53
N LYS A 30 11.77 -0.49 -5.40
CA LYS A 30 11.67 -1.93 -5.15
C LYS A 30 10.21 -2.37 -4.99
N VAL A 31 9.39 -1.62 -4.28
CA VAL A 31 8.01 -2.00 -3.95
C VAL A 31 7.07 -1.73 -5.12
N LEU A 32 7.06 -0.52 -5.64
CA LEU A 32 6.09 -0.06 -6.63
C LEU A 32 6.65 0.07 -8.05
N GLY A 33 7.96 -0.10 -8.24
CA GLY A 33 8.58 0.10 -9.55
C GLY A 33 8.59 1.57 -10.01
N ILE A 34 8.61 2.53 -9.08
CA ILE A 34 8.58 3.95 -9.46
C ILE A 34 9.76 4.33 -10.36
N ILE A 35 9.48 5.28 -11.26
CA ILE A 35 10.46 5.98 -12.08
C ILE A 35 10.55 7.41 -11.56
N VAL A 36 11.75 7.87 -11.26
CA VAL A 36 12.01 9.26 -10.86
C VAL A 36 12.11 10.10 -12.12
N HIS A 37 11.14 10.99 -12.32
CA HIS A 37 11.10 11.88 -13.47
C HIS A 37 11.97 13.13 -13.28
N ASN A 38 12.09 13.58 -12.03
CA ASN A 38 12.93 14.74 -11.73
C ASN A 38 13.40 14.70 -10.27
N ARG A 39 14.62 15.18 -10.03
CA ARG A 39 15.19 15.44 -8.71
C ARG A 39 15.91 16.78 -8.77
N VAL A 40 15.51 17.71 -7.94
CA VAL A 40 16.02 19.09 -7.96
C VAL A 40 16.46 19.50 -6.56
N THR A 41 17.60 20.20 -6.50
CA THR A 41 18.01 20.92 -5.28
C THR A 41 17.08 22.13 -5.10
N ALA A 42 16.53 22.28 -3.92
CA ALA A 42 15.64 23.40 -3.62
C ALA A 42 16.45 24.72 -3.54
N PRO A 43 15.81 25.86 -3.88
CA PRO A 43 16.49 27.16 -3.82
C PRO A 43 16.84 27.53 -2.38
N ALA A 44 17.85 28.40 -2.23
CA ALA A 44 18.26 28.92 -0.92
C ALA A 44 17.07 29.57 -0.17
N GLY A 45 16.91 29.24 1.10
CA GLY A 45 15.79 29.70 1.93
C GLY A 45 14.54 28.80 1.86
N SER A 46 14.55 27.74 1.05
CA SER A 46 13.54 26.69 1.10
C SER A 46 13.61 25.92 2.42
N PRO A 47 12.48 25.43 2.98
CA PRO A 47 12.50 24.50 4.11
C PRO A 47 12.99 23.10 3.71
N PHE A 48 13.16 22.82 2.43
CA PHE A 48 13.62 21.54 1.87
C PHE A 48 14.98 21.71 1.20
N GLU A 49 15.76 20.63 1.18
CA GLU A 49 17.08 20.56 0.55
C GLU A 49 16.97 20.02 -0.89
N THR A 50 16.19 18.96 -1.05
CA THR A 50 15.96 18.30 -2.34
C THR A 50 14.48 17.93 -2.48
N VAL A 51 13.96 17.98 -3.70
CA VAL A 51 12.63 17.49 -4.04
C VAL A 51 12.74 16.49 -5.19
N ALA A 52 12.04 15.38 -5.10
CA ALA A 52 11.94 14.40 -6.19
C ALA A 52 10.49 14.12 -6.55
N PHE A 53 10.25 13.90 -7.83
CA PHE A 53 8.94 13.58 -8.41
C PHE A 53 9.02 12.22 -9.09
N ALA A 54 8.15 11.29 -8.69
CA ALA A 54 8.17 9.92 -9.15
C ALA A 54 6.77 9.37 -9.45
N THR A 55 6.69 8.41 -10.36
CA THR A 55 5.45 7.72 -10.72
C THR A 55 5.71 6.26 -11.03
N ASN A 56 4.65 5.45 -11.01
CA ASN A 56 4.62 4.06 -11.46
C ASN A 56 3.59 3.83 -12.60
N ASP A 57 3.00 4.91 -13.12
CA ASP A 57 2.02 4.90 -14.21
C ASP A 57 2.24 6.09 -15.17
N GLU A 58 1.27 6.38 -16.05
CA GLU A 58 1.31 7.47 -17.05
C GLU A 58 1.11 8.86 -16.46
N VAL A 59 0.77 8.98 -15.18
CA VAL A 59 0.63 10.30 -14.54
C VAL A 59 2.00 10.91 -14.31
N ASN A 60 2.13 12.23 -14.49
CA ASN A 60 3.42 12.91 -14.40
C ASN A 60 4.17 12.68 -13.08
N HIS A 61 3.47 12.51 -11.97
CA HIS A 61 3.97 11.96 -10.69
C HIS A 61 2.80 11.53 -9.80
N ARG A 62 2.99 10.43 -9.10
CA ARG A 62 2.09 9.92 -8.04
C ARG A 62 2.62 10.22 -6.66
N LEU A 63 3.93 10.35 -6.56
CA LEU A 63 4.62 10.67 -5.31
C LEU A 63 5.57 11.85 -5.53
N SER A 64 5.59 12.76 -4.57
CA SER A 64 6.62 13.78 -4.43
C SER A 64 7.29 13.62 -3.07
N PHE A 65 8.61 13.65 -3.07
CA PHE A 65 9.43 13.49 -1.87
C PHE A 65 10.15 14.79 -1.58
N PHE A 66 10.05 15.24 -0.34
CA PHE A 66 10.62 16.50 0.14
C PHE A 66 11.68 16.18 1.20
N GLU A 67 12.95 16.27 0.82
CA GLU A 67 14.07 15.99 1.73
C GLU A 67 14.37 17.18 2.62
N THR A 68 14.51 16.93 3.92
CA THR A 68 14.99 17.91 4.88
C THR A 68 15.60 17.22 6.09
N SER A 69 16.78 17.67 6.52
CA SER A 69 17.48 17.18 7.71
C SER A 69 16.78 17.57 9.03
N SER A 70 15.76 18.44 8.97
CA SER A 70 15.04 18.93 10.15
C SER A 70 13.98 17.97 10.69
N VAL A 71 13.67 16.88 9.97
CA VAL A 71 12.64 15.89 10.39
C VAL A 71 13.27 14.62 10.95
N SER A 72 12.55 13.96 11.83
CA SER A 72 12.87 12.64 12.37
C SER A 72 11.64 11.77 12.38
N ILE A 73 11.84 10.45 12.39
CA ILE A 73 10.74 9.50 12.50
C ILE A 73 10.02 9.73 13.83
N ASP A 74 8.71 9.95 13.77
CA ASP A 74 7.86 10.08 14.95
C ASP A 74 7.67 8.71 15.63
N GLN A 75 8.29 8.54 16.81
CA GLN A 75 8.19 7.31 17.59
C GLN A 75 6.79 7.09 18.20
N ASN A 76 5.97 8.15 18.24
CA ASN A 76 4.60 8.11 18.77
C ASN A 76 3.53 8.27 17.67
N LYS A 77 3.90 8.04 16.40
CA LYS A 77 3.01 8.26 15.25
C LYS A 77 1.66 7.56 15.38
N ASP A 78 1.61 6.41 16.07
CA ASP A 78 0.39 5.63 16.25
C ASP A 78 -0.61 6.27 17.23
N HIS A 79 -0.18 7.30 17.97
CA HIS A 79 -1.02 8.10 18.88
C HIS A 79 -1.35 9.48 18.32
N HIS A 80 -0.89 9.82 17.12
CA HIS A 80 -1.14 11.10 16.47
C HIS A 80 -2.09 10.94 15.27
N ALA A 81 -2.94 11.95 15.06
CA ALA A 81 -3.75 12.00 13.85
C ALA A 81 -2.85 12.15 12.62
N ARG A 82 -2.94 11.23 11.67
CA ARG A 82 -2.06 11.14 10.49
C ARG A 82 -2.77 10.48 9.32
N VAL A 83 -2.15 10.49 8.15
CA VAL A 83 -2.52 9.54 7.08
C VAL A 83 -2.15 8.15 7.58
N GLN A 84 -3.14 7.27 7.69
CA GLN A 84 -2.94 5.94 8.27
C GLN A 84 -2.14 5.05 7.31
N HIS A 85 -2.50 5.03 6.02
CA HIS A 85 -1.76 4.36 4.94
C HIS A 85 -1.99 5.04 3.58
N ILE A 86 -1.18 4.68 2.60
CA ILE A 86 -1.38 5.00 1.19
C ILE A 86 -1.54 3.68 0.46
N ALA A 87 -2.62 3.52 -0.29
CA ALA A 87 -2.96 2.29 -0.99
C ALA A 87 -2.63 2.36 -2.48
N PHE A 88 -2.10 1.24 -3.01
CA PHE A 88 -1.84 1.00 -4.43
C PHE A 88 -2.49 -0.30 -4.85
N GLU A 89 -3.33 -0.22 -5.88
CA GLU A 89 -4.11 -1.34 -6.38
C GLU A 89 -3.40 -2.07 -7.52
N TYR A 90 -3.39 -3.39 -7.46
CA TYR A 90 -3.00 -4.29 -8.55
C TYR A 90 -4.24 -4.78 -9.30
N GLU A 91 -4.12 -4.99 -10.60
CA GLU A 91 -5.20 -5.48 -11.45
C GLU A 91 -5.61 -6.92 -11.10
N SER A 92 -4.72 -7.71 -10.50
CA SER A 92 -5.00 -9.10 -10.19
C SER A 92 -4.36 -9.58 -8.88
N LEU A 93 -4.98 -10.61 -8.29
CA LEU A 93 -4.42 -11.31 -7.14
C LEU A 93 -3.06 -11.98 -7.47
N ASP A 94 -2.88 -12.41 -8.71
CA ASP A 94 -1.61 -13.01 -9.15
C ASP A 94 -0.46 -11.98 -9.15
N ASP A 95 -0.74 -10.72 -9.54
CA ASP A 95 0.24 -9.64 -9.49
C ASP A 95 0.59 -9.25 -8.05
N LEU A 96 -0.40 -9.18 -7.17
CA LEU A 96 -0.21 -8.92 -5.75
C LEU A 96 0.64 -10.02 -5.10
N LEU A 97 0.28 -11.30 -5.28
CA LEU A 97 1.02 -12.43 -4.73
C LEU A 97 2.41 -12.58 -5.36
N GLY A 98 2.53 -12.30 -6.67
CA GLY A 98 3.82 -12.24 -7.37
C GLY A 98 4.74 -11.17 -6.80
N THR A 99 4.19 -9.99 -6.48
CA THR A 99 4.91 -8.90 -5.81
C THR A 99 5.37 -9.33 -4.42
N TYR A 100 4.51 -9.95 -3.61
CA TYR A 100 4.90 -10.51 -2.32
C TYR A 100 6.10 -11.46 -2.45
N VAL A 101 6.06 -12.41 -3.39
CA VAL A 101 7.17 -13.37 -3.62
C VAL A 101 8.46 -12.63 -3.98
N ARG A 102 8.37 -11.62 -4.85
CA ARG A 102 9.52 -10.81 -5.27
C ARG A 102 10.11 -10.02 -4.09
N LEU A 103 9.28 -9.36 -3.29
CA LEU A 103 9.71 -8.58 -2.14
C LEU A 103 10.32 -9.46 -1.05
N LYS A 104 9.74 -10.62 -0.78
CA LYS A 104 10.29 -11.60 0.16
C LYS A 104 11.71 -12.05 -0.23
N LYS A 105 11.99 -12.28 -1.52
CA LYS A 105 13.33 -12.60 -2.02
C LYS A 105 14.34 -11.46 -1.80
N LEU A 106 13.86 -10.22 -1.69
CA LEU A 106 14.68 -9.05 -1.36
C LEU A 106 14.80 -8.83 0.16
N GLY A 107 14.28 -9.75 0.98
CA GLY A 107 14.30 -9.64 2.44
C GLY A 107 13.24 -8.67 3.00
N MET A 108 12.29 -8.21 2.18
CA MET A 108 11.22 -7.32 2.62
C MET A 108 10.03 -8.15 3.10
N VAL A 109 9.73 -8.01 4.39
CA VAL A 109 8.65 -8.75 5.06
C VAL A 109 7.47 -7.82 5.27
N PRO A 110 6.22 -8.24 4.95
CA PRO A 110 5.05 -7.42 5.21
C PRO A 110 4.78 -7.29 6.71
N LEU A 111 4.18 -6.18 7.09
CA LEU A 111 3.63 -5.97 8.43
C LEU A 111 2.39 -6.82 8.65
N TRP A 112 1.56 -6.94 7.62
CA TRP A 112 0.26 -7.57 7.70
C TRP A 112 -0.24 -8.01 6.33
N ALA A 113 -1.08 -9.04 6.30
CA ALA A 113 -1.83 -9.46 5.13
C ALA A 113 -3.23 -9.93 5.54
N ALA A 114 -4.24 -9.49 4.80
CA ALA A 114 -5.63 -9.79 5.11
C ALA A 114 -6.49 -9.88 3.83
N ASP A 115 -7.51 -10.73 3.90
CA ASP A 115 -8.69 -10.60 3.08
C ASP A 115 -9.68 -9.70 3.84
N GLN A 116 -10.07 -8.60 3.22
CA GLN A 116 -10.97 -7.60 3.79
C GLN A 116 -12.39 -7.73 3.21
N PHE A 117 -12.70 -8.89 2.70
CA PHE A 117 -13.92 -9.24 2.00
C PHE A 117 -14.02 -8.62 0.59
N PHE A 118 -14.01 -7.30 0.47
CA PHE A 118 -14.08 -6.61 -0.83
C PHE A 118 -12.73 -6.58 -1.57
N GLN A 119 -11.63 -6.68 -0.83
CA GLN A 119 -10.26 -6.69 -1.38
C GLN A 119 -9.35 -7.62 -0.57
N THR A 120 -8.25 -8.06 -1.19
CA THR A 120 -7.11 -8.69 -0.51
C THR A 120 -5.97 -7.69 -0.47
N ALA A 121 -5.35 -7.52 0.71
CA ALA A 121 -4.33 -6.51 0.94
C ALA A 121 -3.10 -7.06 1.67
N ILE A 122 -1.91 -6.52 1.33
CA ILE A 122 -0.63 -6.79 1.98
C ILE A 122 0.03 -5.45 2.31
N TYR A 123 0.43 -5.26 3.56
CA TYR A 123 0.92 -3.99 4.09
C TYR A 123 2.41 -4.04 4.35
N TYR A 124 3.12 -3.01 3.93
CA TYR A 124 4.55 -2.82 4.14
C TYR A 124 4.83 -1.48 4.81
N GLU A 125 5.98 -1.37 5.46
CA GLU A 125 6.45 -0.12 6.04
C GLU A 125 7.63 0.41 5.24
N ASP A 126 7.59 1.70 4.87
CA ASP A 126 8.69 2.37 4.21
C ASP A 126 9.80 2.77 5.21
N PRO A 127 10.96 3.28 4.76
CA PRO A 127 12.06 3.65 5.64
C PRO A 127 11.73 4.70 6.71
N ASP A 128 10.73 5.55 6.46
CA ASP A 128 10.28 6.57 7.42
C ASP A 128 9.09 6.09 8.27
N GLY A 129 8.70 4.82 8.09
CA GLY A 129 7.63 4.21 8.84
C GLY A 129 6.23 4.53 8.32
N ASN A 130 6.06 5.04 7.11
CA ASN A 130 4.74 5.16 6.51
C ASN A 130 4.24 3.79 6.08
N ILE A 131 2.94 3.56 6.25
CA ILE A 131 2.31 2.29 5.87
C ILE A 131 1.85 2.38 4.43
N ILE A 132 2.28 1.41 3.63
CA ILE A 132 1.90 1.27 2.22
C ILE A 132 1.10 -0.02 2.08
N GLU A 133 -0.14 0.14 1.64
CA GLU A 133 -1.02 -0.94 1.29
C GLU A 133 -0.86 -1.31 -0.18
N LEU A 134 -0.65 -2.58 -0.43
CA LEU A 134 -0.72 -3.18 -1.76
C LEU A 134 -1.96 -4.06 -1.78
N ASN A 135 -2.92 -3.77 -2.65
CA ASN A 135 -4.18 -4.49 -2.66
C ASN A 135 -4.63 -4.89 -4.07
N THR A 136 -5.67 -5.70 -4.12
CA THR A 136 -6.45 -6.00 -5.32
C THR A 136 -7.89 -6.27 -4.93
N ASN A 137 -8.83 -5.85 -5.76
CA ASN A 137 -10.24 -6.14 -5.56
C ASN A 137 -10.52 -7.65 -5.67
N ASN A 138 -11.37 -8.18 -4.78
CA ASN A 138 -11.82 -9.57 -4.82
C ASN A 138 -12.96 -9.80 -5.83
N PHE A 139 -13.57 -8.74 -6.31
CA PHE A 139 -14.71 -8.76 -7.26
C PHE A 139 -14.31 -8.15 -8.60
N ALA A 140 -14.99 -8.57 -9.65
CA ALA A 140 -14.61 -8.30 -11.03
C ALA A 140 -14.70 -6.81 -11.47
N ASN A 141 -15.37 -5.95 -10.69
CA ASN A 141 -15.53 -4.54 -11.05
C ASN A 141 -15.91 -3.67 -9.84
N ASP A 142 -15.63 -2.37 -9.94
CA ASP A 142 -15.84 -1.39 -8.86
C ASP A 142 -17.30 -1.26 -8.42
N TRP A 143 -18.26 -1.52 -9.30
CA TRP A 143 -19.67 -1.48 -8.92
C TRP A 143 -19.98 -2.58 -7.90
N THR A 144 -19.55 -3.80 -8.18
CA THR A 144 -19.73 -4.94 -7.27
C THR A 144 -18.97 -4.70 -5.97
N VAL A 145 -17.73 -4.19 -6.03
CA VAL A 145 -16.94 -3.81 -4.85
C VAL A 145 -17.69 -2.80 -4.00
N THR A 146 -18.28 -1.76 -4.61
CA THR A 146 -19.04 -0.74 -3.90
C THR A 146 -20.27 -1.33 -3.20
N GLU A 147 -20.99 -2.26 -3.83
CA GLU A 147 -22.12 -2.93 -3.18
C GLU A 147 -21.67 -3.80 -2.00
N GLN A 148 -20.54 -4.49 -2.14
CA GLN A 148 -19.95 -5.26 -1.03
C GLN A 148 -19.51 -4.37 0.13
N LEU A 149 -18.88 -3.23 -0.16
CA LEU A 149 -18.52 -2.23 0.85
C LEU A 149 -19.73 -1.74 1.65
N ARG A 150 -20.88 -1.53 0.99
CA ARG A 150 -22.14 -1.12 1.65
C ARG A 150 -22.73 -2.21 2.53
N ALA A 151 -22.47 -3.47 2.21
CA ALA A 151 -22.99 -4.64 2.89
C ALA A 151 -21.98 -5.30 3.84
N LEU A 152 -20.85 -4.63 4.15
CA LEU A 152 -19.78 -5.22 4.95
C LEU A 152 -20.27 -5.77 6.29
N PRO A 153 -19.88 -7.02 6.62
CA PRO A 153 -20.15 -7.58 7.94
C PRO A 153 -19.31 -6.88 9.01
N PRO A 154 -19.68 -6.97 10.31
CA PRO A 154 -18.91 -6.37 11.40
C PRO A 154 -17.45 -6.82 11.49
N GLN A 155 -17.13 -8.02 11.03
CA GLN A 155 -15.75 -8.54 10.93
C GLN A 155 -15.26 -8.42 9.49
N VAL A 156 -14.48 -7.39 9.22
CA VAL A 156 -14.02 -7.04 7.86
C VAL A 156 -12.58 -7.40 7.57
N HIS A 157 -11.85 -7.99 8.54
CA HIS A 157 -10.43 -8.32 8.39
C HIS A 157 -10.19 -9.79 8.74
N ILE A 158 -9.86 -10.58 7.75
CA ILE A 158 -9.53 -11.99 7.90
C ILE A 158 -8.03 -12.11 7.62
N ASN A 159 -7.26 -12.35 8.67
CA ASN A 159 -5.82 -12.52 8.54
C ASN A 159 -5.49 -13.69 7.62
N VAL A 160 -4.61 -13.47 6.66
CA VAL A 160 -4.16 -14.51 5.72
C VAL A 160 -2.64 -14.67 5.71
N ASP A 161 -2.21 -15.90 5.47
CA ASP A 161 -0.81 -16.21 5.17
C ASP A 161 -0.64 -16.26 3.65
N PRO A 162 0.07 -15.29 3.04
CA PRO A 162 0.29 -15.26 1.60
C PRO A 162 0.96 -16.54 1.06
N GLU A 163 1.78 -17.23 1.85
CA GLU A 163 2.41 -18.48 1.42
C GLU A 163 1.38 -19.60 1.23
N LYS A 164 0.38 -19.68 2.12
CA LYS A 164 -0.72 -20.64 1.97
C LYS A 164 -1.57 -20.32 0.76
N MET A 165 -1.86 -19.04 0.51
CA MET A 165 -2.58 -18.60 -0.68
C MET A 165 -1.81 -18.97 -1.96
N ILE A 166 -0.50 -18.70 -2.01
CA ILE A 166 0.38 -19.04 -3.14
C ILE A 166 0.41 -20.55 -3.38
N ALA A 167 0.50 -21.37 -2.31
CA ALA A 167 0.47 -22.82 -2.43
C ALA A 167 -0.84 -23.32 -3.04
N ALA A 168 -1.96 -22.79 -2.58
CA ALA A 168 -3.28 -23.12 -3.11
C ALA A 168 -3.45 -22.65 -4.57
N ARG A 169 -2.95 -21.45 -4.91
CA ARG A 169 -2.96 -20.93 -6.28
C ARG A 169 -2.18 -21.81 -7.24
N LYS A 170 -0.98 -22.25 -6.84
CA LYS A 170 -0.14 -23.20 -7.60
C LYS A 170 -0.82 -24.56 -7.75
N ALA A 171 -1.65 -24.97 -6.80
CA ALA A 171 -2.45 -26.19 -6.88
C ALA A 171 -3.70 -26.06 -7.77
N GLY A 172 -3.91 -24.90 -8.41
CA GLY A 172 -4.97 -24.66 -9.39
C GLY A 172 -6.21 -23.92 -8.87
N ALA A 173 -6.22 -23.44 -7.62
CA ALA A 173 -7.33 -22.64 -7.13
C ALA A 173 -7.43 -21.31 -7.89
N SER A 174 -8.65 -20.91 -8.28
CA SER A 174 -8.91 -19.59 -8.87
C SER A 174 -8.78 -18.48 -7.83
N ALA A 175 -8.67 -17.21 -8.26
CA ALA A 175 -8.66 -16.06 -7.35
C ALA A 175 -9.92 -16.04 -6.46
N TRP A 176 -11.08 -16.29 -7.04
CA TRP A 176 -12.34 -16.38 -6.29
C TRP A 176 -12.33 -17.50 -5.24
N GLN A 177 -11.85 -18.69 -5.60
CA GLN A 177 -11.70 -19.78 -4.63
C GLN A 177 -10.74 -19.46 -3.50
N LEU A 178 -9.69 -18.66 -3.77
CA LEU A 178 -8.79 -18.19 -2.72
C LEU A 178 -9.52 -17.25 -1.76
N HIS A 179 -10.33 -16.32 -2.28
CA HIS A 179 -11.17 -15.46 -1.45
C HIS A 179 -12.15 -16.29 -0.58
N GLU A 180 -12.92 -17.20 -1.17
CA GLU A 180 -13.86 -18.06 -0.42
C GLU A 180 -13.16 -18.84 0.70
N ARG A 181 -11.97 -19.40 0.42
CA ARG A 181 -11.17 -20.16 1.38
C ARG A 181 -10.54 -19.27 2.45
N ALA A 182 -10.16 -18.03 2.09
CA ALA A 182 -9.72 -17.02 3.06
C ALA A 182 -10.85 -16.69 4.04
N VAL A 183 -12.05 -16.42 3.51
CA VAL A 183 -13.26 -16.16 4.33
C VAL A 183 -13.59 -17.35 5.24
N ALA A 184 -13.36 -18.57 4.78
CA ALA A 184 -13.51 -19.79 5.59
C ALA A 184 -12.38 -20.01 6.62
N GLY A 185 -11.35 -19.13 6.66
CA GLY A 185 -10.25 -19.20 7.62
C GLY A 185 -9.14 -20.21 7.28
N GLU A 186 -9.15 -20.80 6.07
CA GLU A 186 -8.17 -21.83 5.69
C GLU A 186 -6.73 -21.28 5.60
N PHE A 187 -6.57 -20.00 5.33
CA PHE A 187 -5.28 -19.33 5.19
C PHE A 187 -4.85 -18.58 6.46
N SER A 188 -5.50 -18.83 7.60
CA SER A 188 -5.09 -18.22 8.86
C SER A 188 -3.60 -18.41 9.12
N PRO A 189 -2.86 -17.35 9.50
CA PRO A 189 -1.44 -17.43 9.82
C PRO A 189 -1.20 -18.46 10.94
N SER A 190 -0.07 -19.14 10.90
CA SER A 190 0.40 -19.90 12.06
C SER A 190 0.73 -18.94 13.21
N ALA A 191 0.70 -19.41 14.47
CA ALA A 191 0.95 -18.58 15.66
C ALA A 191 2.28 -17.80 15.66
N SER A 192 3.21 -18.15 14.78
CA SER A 192 4.49 -17.46 14.58
C SER A 192 4.38 -16.21 13.67
N TYR A 193 3.25 -15.98 13.01
CA TYR A 193 2.99 -14.75 12.27
C TYR A 193 2.42 -13.73 13.26
N GLU A 194 3.30 -13.10 14.04
CA GLU A 194 2.90 -12.02 14.93
C GLU A 194 2.47 -10.82 14.07
N LEU A 195 1.17 -10.68 13.95
CA LEU A 195 0.57 -9.47 13.43
C LEU A 195 0.91 -8.34 14.41
N HIS A 196 1.70 -7.41 13.97
CA HIS A 196 1.88 -6.15 14.69
C HIS A 196 0.58 -5.31 14.61
N THR A 197 -0.52 -5.90 15.09
CA THR A 197 -1.85 -5.27 15.14
C THR A 197 -1.88 -4.04 16.08
N ALA A 198 -0.84 -3.84 16.89
CA ALA A 198 -0.71 -2.69 17.78
C ALA A 198 -0.40 -1.35 17.06
N ARG A 199 -0.24 -1.36 15.73
CA ARG A 199 0.06 -0.14 14.94
C ARG A 199 -1.12 0.40 14.14
N TRP A 200 -2.34 -0.10 14.40
CA TRP A 200 -3.58 0.31 13.69
C TRP A 200 -4.48 1.14 14.55
#